data_b59bebfc11e1bd30b382f20fd5f26dff
#
_entry.id   b59bebfc11e1bd30b382f20fd5f26dff
#
_cell.length_a   1.000
_cell.length_b   1.000
_cell.length_c   1.000
_cell.angle_alpha   90.00
_cell.angle_beta   90.00
_cell.angle_gamma   90.00
#
_symmetry.space_group_name_H-M   'P 1'
#
loop_
_entity.id
_entity.type
_entity.pdbx_description
1 polymer ?
#
loop_
_entity_poly.entity_id
_entity_poly.type
_entity_poly.pdbx_seq_one_letter_code
_entity_poly.pdbx_strand_id
1 'polypeptide(L)'
;MWLLGVLVLIAACGDHSRFKYESVPGDPLNARIYTLDNGLKVYMTVNKDQPRIQTYVAVRAGGKNDPAETTGLAHYFEHLMFKGTDSFGTQNYEQEKPMLDRIEALFEVYRKTTDEAQRTALYRQIDSVSYEASKIAIPNEYDKLMAAIGATGTNAYTSYDQTVFEEDIPSNQVENWAKIQADRFQHPVIRGFHTELEAVYEEKNMSLTKDNRKVIDQVMAGLFPHHPYGTQTILGTQENLKNPSITNIKNFYTQW
;
A
#
# COMPACT_ATOMS: atom_id res chain seq x y z
N MET A 1 -11.90 -39.03 -65.30
CA MET A 1 -12.27 -39.08 -63.85
C MET A 1 -11.26 -38.25 -63.10
N TRP A 2 -11.66 -37.03 -62.81
CA TRP A 2 -10.80 -36.05 -62.11
C TRP A 2 -11.29 -35.92 -60.67
N LEU A 3 -10.45 -36.33 -59.71
CA LEU A 3 -10.69 -36.12 -58.29
C LEU A 3 -10.18 -34.71 -57.91
N LEU A 4 -11.11 -33.80 -57.60
CA LEU A 4 -10.81 -32.51 -56.94
C LEU A 4 -10.62 -32.78 -55.46
N GLY A 5 -9.38 -32.65 -54.97
CA GLY A 5 -9.08 -32.60 -53.56
C GLY A 5 -9.45 -31.24 -52.99
N VAL A 6 -10.44 -31.19 -52.12
CA VAL A 6 -10.77 -29.97 -51.33
C VAL A 6 -9.79 -29.87 -50.17
N LEU A 7 -8.88 -28.92 -50.28
CA LEU A 7 -7.97 -28.53 -49.17
C LEU A 7 -8.75 -27.65 -48.17
N VAL A 8 -9.19 -28.24 -47.04
CA VAL A 8 -9.77 -27.48 -45.95
C VAL A 8 -8.61 -26.79 -45.20
N LEU A 9 -8.43 -25.50 -45.45
CA LEU A 9 -7.58 -24.64 -44.63
C LEU A 9 -8.27 -24.39 -43.28
N ILE A 10 -7.88 -25.15 -42.27
CA ILE A 10 -8.23 -24.82 -40.87
C ILE A 10 -7.38 -23.60 -40.51
N ALA A 11 -7.97 -22.41 -40.60
CA ALA A 11 -7.39 -21.21 -39.99
C ALA A 11 -7.48 -21.40 -38.49
N ALA A 12 -6.39 -21.83 -37.88
CA ALA A 12 -6.21 -21.73 -36.45
C ALA A 12 -6.19 -20.21 -36.11
N CYS A 13 -7.29 -19.72 -35.54
CA CYS A 13 -7.27 -18.42 -34.86
C CYS A 13 -6.29 -18.54 -33.68
N GLY A 14 -5.01 -18.28 -33.95
CA GLY A 14 -4.03 -18.09 -32.92
C GLY A 14 -4.44 -16.85 -32.11
N ASP A 15 -4.57 -17.02 -30.82
CA ASP A 15 -4.75 -15.92 -29.88
C ASP A 15 -3.47 -15.04 -29.97
N HIS A 16 -3.56 -13.92 -30.69
CA HIS A 16 -2.48 -12.95 -30.85
C HIS A 16 -2.35 -12.04 -29.63
N SER A 17 -2.53 -12.58 -28.41
CA SER A 17 -2.20 -11.79 -27.22
C SER A 17 -0.69 -11.50 -27.21
N ARG A 18 -0.35 -10.24 -27.14
CA ARG A 18 1.06 -9.74 -27.06
C ARG A 18 1.79 -10.34 -25.85
N PHE A 19 1.04 -10.78 -24.84
CA PHE A 19 1.57 -11.36 -23.60
C PHE A 19 1.12 -12.82 -23.49
N LYS A 20 2.06 -13.69 -23.17
CA LYS A 20 1.78 -15.08 -22.82
C LYS A 20 1.20 -15.12 -21.39
N TYR A 21 0.29 -16.05 -21.14
CA TYR A 21 -0.28 -16.28 -19.82
C TYR A 21 -0.29 -17.77 -19.49
N GLU A 22 -0.29 -18.05 -18.20
CA GLU A 22 -0.51 -19.38 -17.63
C GLU A 22 -1.98 -19.50 -17.19
N SER A 23 -2.51 -20.71 -17.19
CA SER A 23 -3.83 -21.02 -16.63
C SER A 23 -3.76 -22.32 -15.84
N VAL A 24 -4.60 -22.45 -14.82
CA VAL A 24 -4.69 -23.67 -14.00
C VAL A 24 -5.84 -24.53 -14.52
N PRO A 25 -5.59 -25.77 -14.97
CA PRO A 25 -6.67 -26.68 -15.40
C PRO A 25 -7.68 -26.90 -14.27
N GLY A 26 -8.97 -26.74 -14.58
CA GLY A 26 -10.05 -26.91 -13.61
C GLY A 26 -10.30 -25.72 -12.68
N ASP A 27 -9.61 -24.59 -12.87
CA ASP A 27 -9.91 -23.36 -12.16
C ASP A 27 -11.30 -22.84 -12.54
N PRO A 28 -12.25 -22.73 -11.58
CA PRO A 28 -13.61 -22.28 -11.86
C PRO A 28 -13.68 -20.81 -12.31
N LEU A 29 -12.66 -20.01 -11.98
CA LEU A 29 -12.56 -18.60 -12.36
C LEU A 29 -11.92 -18.40 -13.74
N ASN A 30 -11.36 -19.46 -14.34
CA ASN A 30 -10.59 -19.40 -15.57
C ASN A 30 -9.56 -18.28 -15.59
N ALA A 31 -8.82 -18.14 -14.49
CA ALA A 31 -7.85 -17.07 -14.31
C ALA A 31 -6.72 -17.17 -15.34
N ARG A 32 -6.36 -16.05 -15.92
CA ARG A 32 -5.17 -15.87 -16.75
C ARG A 32 -4.10 -15.22 -15.89
N ILE A 33 -2.94 -15.85 -15.80
CA ILE A 33 -1.83 -15.40 -14.96
C ILE A 33 -0.71 -14.93 -15.88
N TYR A 34 -0.44 -13.62 -15.85
CA TYR A 34 0.64 -13.00 -16.60
C TYR A 34 1.81 -12.73 -15.66
N THR A 35 3.03 -12.92 -16.15
CA THR A 35 4.24 -12.49 -15.46
C THR A 35 4.92 -11.44 -16.31
N LEU A 36 5.07 -10.22 -15.78
CA LEU A 36 5.74 -9.12 -16.46
C LEU A 36 7.26 -9.22 -16.28
N ASP A 37 8.01 -8.51 -17.12
CA ASP A 37 9.48 -8.57 -17.14
C ASP A 37 10.13 -8.16 -15.79
N ASN A 38 9.45 -7.31 -15.02
CA ASN A 38 9.88 -6.90 -13.68
C ASN A 38 9.46 -7.89 -12.57
N GLY A 39 8.86 -9.03 -12.92
CA GLY A 39 8.40 -10.06 -11.98
C GLY A 39 6.99 -9.85 -11.41
N LEU A 40 6.31 -8.74 -11.75
CA LEU A 40 4.93 -8.53 -11.32
C LEU A 40 4.01 -9.59 -11.94
N LYS A 41 3.21 -10.24 -11.10
CA LYS A 41 2.17 -11.17 -11.54
C LYS A 41 0.82 -10.48 -11.61
N VAL A 42 0.15 -10.61 -12.75
CA VAL A 42 -1.18 -10.07 -12.99
C VAL A 42 -2.16 -11.23 -13.16
N TYR A 43 -3.12 -11.33 -12.27
CA TYR A 43 -4.20 -12.33 -12.30
C TYR A 43 -5.45 -11.67 -12.87
N MET A 44 -6.00 -12.23 -13.94
CA MET A 44 -7.19 -11.68 -14.59
C MET A 44 -8.26 -12.75 -14.73
N THR A 45 -9.46 -12.43 -14.25
CA THR A 45 -10.68 -13.22 -14.49
C THR A 45 -11.70 -12.35 -15.23
N VAL A 46 -12.64 -12.98 -15.94
CA VAL A 46 -13.67 -12.26 -16.69
C VAL A 46 -15.04 -12.63 -16.12
N ASN A 47 -15.70 -11.62 -15.54
CA ASN A 47 -17.13 -11.68 -15.24
C ASN A 47 -17.86 -10.70 -16.17
N LYS A 48 -18.82 -11.20 -16.96
CA LYS A 48 -19.57 -10.39 -17.94
C LYS A 48 -20.88 -9.85 -17.41
N ASP A 49 -21.23 -10.19 -16.18
CA ASP A 49 -22.53 -9.84 -15.61
C ASP A 49 -22.60 -8.37 -15.16
N GLN A 50 -21.43 -7.74 -15.00
CA GLN A 50 -21.35 -6.35 -14.56
C GLN A 50 -20.28 -5.57 -15.36
N PRO A 51 -20.52 -4.28 -15.67
CA PRO A 51 -19.57 -3.42 -16.38
C PRO A 51 -18.52 -2.81 -15.44
N ARG A 52 -18.10 -3.53 -14.42
CA ARG A 52 -17.14 -3.09 -13.40
C ARG A 52 -16.03 -4.12 -13.22
N ILE A 53 -14.92 -3.67 -12.67
CA ILE A 53 -13.74 -4.48 -12.36
C ILE A 53 -13.41 -4.28 -10.88
N GLN A 54 -13.46 -5.37 -10.11
CA GLN A 54 -12.85 -5.39 -8.78
C GLN A 54 -11.35 -5.56 -8.95
N THR A 55 -10.58 -4.63 -8.42
CA THR A 55 -9.12 -4.60 -8.51
C THR A 55 -8.48 -4.86 -7.15
N TYR A 56 -7.34 -5.53 -7.15
CA TYR A 56 -6.51 -5.75 -5.97
C TYR A 56 -5.05 -5.55 -6.36
N VAL A 57 -4.33 -4.71 -5.61
CA VAL A 57 -2.87 -4.65 -5.67
C VAL A 57 -2.35 -5.23 -4.36
N ALA A 58 -1.78 -6.45 -4.44
CA ALA A 58 -1.30 -7.18 -3.28
C ALA A 58 0.24 -7.15 -3.22
N VAL A 59 0.77 -6.58 -2.15
CA VAL A 59 2.20 -6.57 -1.83
C VAL A 59 2.48 -7.70 -0.84
N ARG A 60 3.48 -8.54 -1.12
CA ARG A 60 3.87 -9.68 -0.26
C ARG A 60 4.71 -9.24 0.94
N ALA A 61 4.28 -8.19 1.60
CA ALA A 61 4.85 -7.68 2.83
C ALA A 61 3.73 -7.26 3.77
N GLY A 62 3.87 -7.61 5.03
CA GLY A 62 2.90 -7.31 6.09
C GLY A 62 3.60 -7.28 7.44
N GLY A 63 2.85 -7.29 8.53
CA GLY A 63 3.40 -7.10 9.87
C GLY A 63 4.50 -8.08 10.29
N LYS A 64 4.58 -9.28 9.69
CA LYS A 64 5.69 -10.20 9.95
C LYS A 64 7.04 -9.73 9.40
N ASN A 65 7.01 -8.83 8.43
CA ASN A 65 8.18 -8.31 7.74
C ASN A 65 8.73 -7.05 8.42
N ASP A 66 8.02 -6.52 9.41
CA ASP A 66 8.48 -5.36 10.17
C ASP A 66 9.77 -5.68 10.92
N PRO A 67 10.76 -4.77 10.99
CA PRO A 67 11.87 -4.92 11.91
C PRO A 67 11.38 -4.99 13.36
N ALA A 68 11.96 -5.87 14.16
CA ALA A 68 11.52 -6.09 15.54
C ALA A 68 11.55 -4.83 16.41
N GLU A 69 12.46 -3.91 16.12
CA GLU A 69 12.63 -2.62 16.81
C GLU A 69 11.71 -1.50 16.32
N THR A 70 10.97 -1.74 15.23
CA THR A 70 10.06 -0.74 14.62
C THR A 70 8.81 -1.41 14.05
N THR A 71 8.08 -2.17 14.86
CA THR A 71 6.87 -2.87 14.44
C THR A 71 5.73 -1.91 14.09
N GLY A 72 4.86 -2.33 13.18
CA GLY A 72 3.73 -1.53 12.66
C GLY A 72 4.06 -0.76 11.39
N LEU A 73 5.27 -0.95 10.79
CA LEU A 73 5.68 -0.22 9.59
C LEU A 73 4.83 -0.56 8.37
N ALA A 74 4.51 -1.83 8.15
CA ALA A 74 3.69 -2.26 7.02
C ALA A 74 2.32 -1.58 7.04
N HIS A 75 1.66 -1.57 8.20
CA HIS A 75 0.36 -0.93 8.38
C HIS A 75 0.45 0.59 8.27
N TYR A 76 1.48 1.19 8.88
CA TYR A 76 1.65 2.63 8.78
C TYR A 76 1.95 3.08 7.34
N PHE A 77 2.75 2.30 6.62
CA PHE A 77 3.01 2.57 5.20
C PHE A 77 1.75 2.44 4.35
N GLU A 78 0.85 1.50 4.66
CA GLU A 78 -0.46 1.40 4.03
C GLU A 78 -1.20 2.75 4.07
N HIS A 79 -1.31 3.37 5.25
CA HIS A 79 -1.92 4.69 5.43
C HIS A 79 -1.23 5.79 4.60
N LEU A 80 0.11 5.77 4.56
CA LEU A 80 0.90 6.77 3.84
C LEU A 80 0.73 6.67 2.32
N MET A 81 0.40 5.49 1.80
CA MET A 81 0.15 5.28 0.37
C MET A 81 -1.08 6.04 -0.16
N PHE A 82 -1.94 6.57 0.70
CA PHE A 82 -3.08 7.43 0.33
C PHE A 82 -2.74 8.92 0.30
N LYS A 83 -1.52 9.30 0.67
CA LYS A 83 -1.13 10.72 0.81
C LYS A 83 -0.61 11.35 -0.49
N GLY A 84 -0.50 10.57 -1.57
CA GLY A 84 -0.12 11.03 -2.90
C GLY A 84 1.35 10.76 -3.24
N THR A 85 1.75 11.37 -4.35
CA THR A 85 3.06 11.20 -4.99
C THR A 85 3.74 12.56 -5.18
N ASP A 86 4.81 12.60 -5.95
CA ASP A 86 5.39 13.86 -6.43
C ASP A 86 4.55 14.55 -7.51
N SER A 87 3.58 13.83 -8.10
CA SER A 87 2.70 14.31 -9.18
C SER A 87 1.32 14.73 -8.68
N PHE A 88 0.81 14.14 -7.59
CA PHE A 88 -0.47 14.49 -6.97
C PHE A 88 -0.38 14.46 -5.44
N GLY A 89 -1.33 15.08 -4.75
CA GLY A 89 -1.31 15.29 -3.29
C GLY A 89 -0.54 16.56 -2.89
N THR A 90 -0.10 17.34 -3.85
CA THR A 90 0.65 18.58 -3.63
C THR A 90 0.33 19.63 -4.70
N GLN A 91 0.37 20.90 -4.33
CA GLN A 91 0.30 22.01 -5.26
C GLN A 91 1.65 22.27 -5.96
N ASN A 92 2.76 21.98 -5.28
CA ASN A 92 4.12 22.15 -5.79
C ASN A 92 5.11 21.29 -5.01
N TYR A 93 5.50 20.15 -5.57
CA TYR A 93 6.41 19.23 -4.92
C TYR A 93 7.82 19.79 -4.71
N GLU A 94 8.32 20.60 -5.63
CA GLU A 94 9.66 21.21 -5.50
C GLU A 94 9.75 22.14 -4.28
N GLN A 95 8.65 22.84 -3.97
CA GLN A 95 8.56 23.68 -2.76
C GLN A 95 8.30 22.85 -1.50
N GLU A 96 7.53 21.77 -1.60
CA GLU A 96 7.18 20.90 -0.49
C GLU A 96 8.36 20.01 -0.04
N LYS A 97 9.10 19.45 -0.99
CA LYS A 97 10.17 18.47 -0.75
C LYS A 97 11.20 18.90 0.33
N PRO A 98 11.75 20.13 0.32
CA PRO A 98 12.70 20.55 1.36
C PRO A 98 12.11 20.53 2.78
N MET A 99 10.80 20.76 2.92
CA MET A 99 10.10 20.69 4.21
C MET A 99 9.93 19.24 4.64
N LEU A 100 9.57 18.33 3.73
CA LEU A 100 9.46 16.91 4.01
C LEU A 100 10.83 16.31 4.41
N ASP A 101 11.90 16.68 3.73
CA ASP A 101 13.27 16.28 4.06
C ASP A 101 13.67 16.82 5.46
N ARG A 102 13.25 18.04 5.80
CA ARG A 102 13.48 18.63 7.13
C ARG A 102 12.69 17.89 8.23
N ILE A 103 11.44 17.51 7.96
CA ILE A 103 10.62 16.75 8.90
C ILE A 103 11.28 15.39 9.17
N GLU A 104 11.74 14.68 8.13
CA GLU A 104 12.46 13.41 8.29
C GLU A 104 13.71 13.57 9.16
N ALA A 105 14.54 14.55 8.84
CA ALA A 105 15.76 14.83 9.64
C ALA A 105 15.45 15.12 11.11
N LEU A 106 14.40 15.89 11.39
CA LEU A 106 13.99 16.19 12.76
C LEU A 106 13.49 14.95 13.50
N PHE A 107 12.72 14.05 12.85
CA PHE A 107 12.29 12.79 13.44
C PHE A 107 13.46 11.88 13.76
N GLU A 108 14.48 11.80 12.90
CA GLU A 108 15.67 10.98 13.16
C GLU A 108 16.53 11.53 14.32
N VAL A 109 16.52 12.84 14.58
CA VAL A 109 17.11 13.42 15.78
C VAL A 109 16.23 13.15 17.00
N TYR A 110 14.91 13.38 16.88
CA TYR A 110 13.93 13.19 17.94
C TYR A 110 13.99 11.78 18.54
N ARG A 111 14.04 10.74 17.69
CA ARG A 111 14.08 9.34 18.14
C ARG A 111 15.35 8.95 18.91
N LYS A 112 16.44 9.66 18.70
CA LYS A 112 17.74 9.44 19.38
C LYS A 112 17.91 10.29 20.64
N THR A 113 17.05 11.27 20.84
CA THR A 113 17.09 12.20 21.97
C THR A 113 16.35 11.61 23.15
N THR A 114 16.99 11.53 24.31
CA THR A 114 16.42 11.01 25.57
C THR A 114 16.01 12.12 26.55
N ASP A 115 16.57 13.31 26.41
CA ASP A 115 16.23 14.47 27.23
C ASP A 115 14.85 15.01 26.89
N GLU A 116 13.96 15.06 27.86
CA GLU A 116 12.54 15.41 27.69
C GLU A 116 12.33 16.84 27.18
N ALA A 117 13.14 17.79 27.69
CA ALA A 117 13.04 19.19 27.27
C ALA A 117 13.46 19.36 25.81
N GLN A 118 14.52 18.66 25.38
CA GLN A 118 14.99 18.66 24.01
C GLN A 118 13.98 17.95 23.09
N ARG A 119 13.40 16.82 23.51
CA ARG A 119 12.34 16.14 22.75
C ARG A 119 11.13 17.06 22.52
N THR A 120 10.69 17.76 23.57
CA THR A 120 9.59 18.72 23.45
C THR A 120 9.92 19.85 22.47
N ALA A 121 11.15 20.38 22.51
CA ALA A 121 11.59 21.41 21.58
C ALA A 121 11.66 20.92 20.12
N LEU A 122 12.16 19.70 19.90
CA LEU A 122 12.19 19.07 18.59
C LEU A 122 10.78 18.81 18.04
N TYR A 123 9.86 18.32 18.88
CA TYR A 123 8.48 18.09 18.48
C TYR A 123 7.78 19.36 18.02
N ARG A 124 8.00 20.50 18.72
CA ARG A 124 7.49 21.80 18.28
C ARG A 124 8.04 22.23 16.92
N GLN A 125 9.32 21.90 16.63
CA GLN A 125 9.92 22.19 15.33
C GLN A 125 9.28 21.31 14.24
N ILE A 126 9.08 20.01 14.53
CA ILE A 126 8.38 19.07 13.62
C ILE A 126 6.99 19.58 13.30
N ASP A 127 6.22 19.95 14.32
CA ASP A 127 4.86 20.48 14.18
C ASP A 127 4.85 21.76 13.33
N SER A 128 5.74 22.70 13.59
CA SER A 128 5.86 23.95 12.81
C SER A 128 6.16 23.69 11.34
N VAL A 129 7.14 22.84 11.02
CA VAL A 129 7.50 22.54 9.63
C VAL A 129 6.38 21.72 8.95
N SER A 130 5.75 20.80 9.67
CA SER A 130 4.62 20.01 9.17
C SER A 130 3.42 20.91 8.83
N TYR A 131 3.16 21.93 9.65
CA TYR A 131 2.13 22.92 9.35
C TYR A 131 2.45 23.74 8.08
N GLU A 132 3.69 24.18 7.88
CA GLU A 132 4.08 24.87 6.63
C GLU A 132 3.94 23.95 5.41
N ALA A 133 4.37 22.70 5.50
CA ALA A 133 4.20 21.71 4.42
C ALA A 133 2.71 21.43 4.10
N SER A 134 1.84 21.42 5.11
CA SER A 134 0.41 21.18 4.92
C SER A 134 -0.30 22.25 4.09
N LYS A 135 0.26 23.47 3.99
CA LYS A 135 -0.30 24.55 3.15
C LYS A 135 -0.11 24.30 1.66
N ILE A 136 0.86 23.45 1.29
CA ILE A 136 1.16 23.06 -0.08
C ILE A 136 0.49 21.73 -0.42
N ALA A 137 0.29 20.86 0.56
CA ALA A 137 -0.38 19.58 0.39
C ALA A 137 -1.84 19.75 -0.07
N ILE A 138 -2.31 18.82 -0.93
CA ILE A 138 -3.72 18.69 -1.31
C ILE A 138 -4.30 17.46 -0.60
N PRO A 139 -5.05 17.64 0.49
CA PRO A 139 -5.60 16.52 1.24
C PRO A 139 -6.56 15.69 0.41
N ASN A 140 -6.47 14.35 0.55
CA ASN A 140 -7.38 13.38 -0.05
C ASN A 140 -7.48 13.50 -1.58
N GLU A 141 -6.39 13.92 -2.25
CA GLU A 141 -6.39 14.06 -3.72
C GLU A 141 -6.48 12.69 -4.39
N TYR A 142 -5.86 11.65 -3.81
CA TYR A 142 -6.01 10.28 -4.29
C TYR A 142 -7.50 9.86 -4.34
N ASP A 143 -8.25 10.08 -3.26
CA ASP A 143 -9.67 9.74 -3.21
C ASP A 143 -10.48 10.52 -4.24
N LYS A 144 -10.13 11.79 -4.47
CA LYS A 144 -10.76 12.62 -5.50
C LYS A 144 -10.46 12.10 -6.92
N LEU A 145 -9.23 11.66 -7.18
CA LEU A 145 -8.84 11.05 -8.46
C LEU A 145 -9.61 9.74 -8.69
N MET A 146 -9.68 8.89 -7.66
CA MET A 146 -10.43 7.63 -7.73
C MET A 146 -11.94 7.89 -7.93
N ALA A 147 -12.52 8.83 -7.21
CA ALA A 147 -13.91 9.24 -7.40
C ALA A 147 -14.17 9.81 -8.81
N ALA A 148 -13.24 10.59 -9.36
CA ALA A 148 -13.36 11.16 -10.70
C ALA A 148 -13.41 10.12 -11.81
N ILE A 149 -12.75 8.97 -11.64
CA ILE A 149 -12.88 7.83 -12.57
C ILE A 149 -14.04 6.91 -12.22
N GLY A 150 -14.86 7.24 -11.22
CA GLY A 150 -16.04 6.46 -10.82
C GLY A 150 -15.70 5.21 -10.00
N ALA A 151 -14.55 5.18 -9.34
CA ALA A 151 -14.20 4.14 -8.39
C ALA A 151 -15.10 4.20 -7.14
N THR A 152 -15.34 3.03 -6.57
CA THR A 152 -16.05 2.84 -5.30
C THR A 152 -15.33 1.81 -4.46
N GLY A 153 -15.58 1.77 -3.15
CA GLY A 153 -14.96 0.78 -2.28
C GLY A 153 -13.44 0.89 -2.18
N THR A 154 -12.88 2.10 -2.46
CA THR A 154 -11.45 2.37 -2.26
C THR A 154 -11.08 2.08 -0.82
N ASN A 155 -10.21 1.10 -0.60
CA ASN A 155 -9.82 0.64 0.71
C ASN A 155 -8.43 -0.03 0.67
N ALA A 156 -7.90 -0.35 1.85
CA ALA A 156 -6.72 -1.19 1.98
C ALA A 156 -6.77 -1.96 3.31
N TYR A 157 -5.94 -2.97 3.44
CA TYR A 157 -5.73 -3.68 4.70
C TYR A 157 -4.35 -4.30 4.75
N THR A 158 -3.80 -4.38 5.96
CA THR A 158 -2.55 -5.07 6.24
C THR A 158 -2.82 -6.30 7.11
N SER A 159 -2.25 -7.42 6.70
CA SER A 159 -2.19 -8.67 7.48
C SER A 159 -0.75 -8.96 7.92
N TYR A 160 -0.50 -10.15 8.47
CA TYR A 160 0.88 -10.57 8.74
C TYR A 160 1.72 -10.77 7.48
N ASP A 161 1.11 -11.20 6.37
CA ASP A 161 1.79 -11.69 5.18
C ASP A 161 1.72 -10.71 4.00
N GLN A 162 0.77 -9.81 4.00
CA GLN A 162 0.49 -8.95 2.85
C GLN A 162 -0.16 -7.64 3.24
N THR A 163 0.04 -6.64 2.40
CA THR A 163 -0.72 -5.39 2.35
C THR A 163 -1.46 -5.35 1.02
N VAL A 164 -2.76 -5.11 1.06
CA VAL A 164 -3.63 -5.15 -0.12
C VAL A 164 -4.38 -3.84 -0.25
N PHE A 165 -4.40 -3.29 -1.45
CA PHE A 165 -5.17 -2.12 -1.85
C PHE A 165 -6.26 -2.57 -2.82
N GLU A 166 -7.48 -2.11 -2.62
CA GLU A 166 -8.63 -2.56 -3.39
C GLU A 166 -9.53 -1.43 -3.84
N GLU A 167 -10.03 -1.54 -5.05
CA GLU A 167 -11.01 -0.63 -5.64
C GLU A 167 -11.95 -1.38 -6.58
N ASP A 168 -13.19 -0.93 -6.67
CA ASP A 168 -14.15 -1.32 -7.69
C ASP A 168 -14.29 -0.17 -8.70
N ILE A 169 -13.88 -0.39 -9.96
CA ILE A 169 -13.81 0.63 -11.00
C ILE A 169 -14.74 0.30 -12.19
N PRO A 170 -15.26 1.30 -12.93
CA PRO A 170 -15.87 1.05 -14.21
C PRO A 170 -14.90 0.41 -15.20
N SER A 171 -15.35 -0.58 -15.98
CA SER A 171 -14.47 -1.37 -16.86
C SER A 171 -13.78 -0.53 -17.95
N ASN A 172 -14.35 0.62 -18.33
CA ASN A 172 -13.75 1.56 -19.28
C ASN A 172 -12.71 2.50 -18.64
N GLN A 173 -12.45 2.37 -17.34
CA GLN A 173 -11.50 3.21 -16.60
C GLN A 173 -10.22 2.48 -16.20
N VAL A 174 -10.04 1.24 -16.61
CA VAL A 174 -8.86 0.43 -16.24
C VAL A 174 -7.54 1.10 -16.61
N GLU A 175 -7.46 1.82 -17.72
CA GLU A 175 -6.24 2.53 -18.12
C GLU A 175 -5.94 3.72 -17.19
N ASN A 176 -6.95 4.51 -16.84
CA ASN A 176 -6.78 5.64 -15.92
C ASN A 176 -6.43 5.14 -14.51
N TRP A 177 -7.11 4.08 -14.04
CA TRP A 177 -6.77 3.42 -12.79
C TRP A 177 -5.32 2.93 -12.79
N ALA A 178 -4.89 2.24 -13.85
CA ALA A 178 -3.52 1.71 -13.93
C ALA A 178 -2.46 2.82 -13.92
N LYS A 179 -2.72 3.97 -14.54
CA LYS A 179 -1.82 5.13 -14.50
C LYS A 179 -1.70 5.72 -13.09
N ILE A 180 -2.83 5.87 -12.39
CA ILE A 180 -2.84 6.37 -11.01
C ILE A 180 -2.11 5.41 -10.09
N GLN A 181 -2.37 4.10 -10.21
CA GLN A 181 -1.68 3.09 -9.41
C GLN A 181 -0.18 3.01 -9.73
N ALA A 182 0.20 3.07 -11.00
CA ALA A 182 1.60 3.05 -11.39
C ALA A 182 2.37 4.23 -10.77
N ASP A 183 1.84 5.44 -10.82
CA ASP A 183 2.44 6.62 -10.19
C ASP A 183 2.51 6.46 -8.66
N ARG A 184 1.42 6.01 -8.04
CA ARG A 184 1.33 5.75 -6.60
C ARG A 184 2.37 4.76 -6.10
N PHE A 185 2.62 3.67 -6.85
CA PHE A 185 3.59 2.63 -6.49
C PHE A 185 5.00 2.88 -7.03
N GLN A 186 5.25 3.90 -7.84
CA GLN A 186 6.58 4.27 -8.30
C GLN A 186 7.16 5.46 -7.53
N HIS A 187 6.32 6.42 -7.17
CA HIS A 187 6.72 7.72 -6.65
C HIS A 187 5.99 8.12 -5.35
N PRO A 188 5.81 7.20 -4.38
CA PRO A 188 5.10 7.56 -3.15
C PRO A 188 5.86 8.62 -2.37
N VAL A 189 5.13 9.61 -1.87
CA VAL A 189 5.69 10.66 -1.02
C VAL A 189 5.10 10.55 0.37
N ILE A 190 5.98 10.42 1.37
CA ILE A 190 5.59 10.42 2.79
C ILE A 190 5.18 11.84 3.19
N ARG A 191 3.88 12.09 3.18
CA ARG A 191 3.24 13.38 3.41
C ARG A 191 2.27 13.27 4.57
N GLY A 192 2.14 14.33 5.37
CA GLY A 192 1.24 14.33 6.54
C GLY A 192 1.63 13.31 7.60
N PHE A 193 2.91 12.93 7.68
CA PHE A 193 3.43 11.89 8.57
C PHE A 193 3.03 12.11 10.03
N HIS A 194 3.19 13.33 10.52
CA HIS A 194 2.87 13.69 11.90
C HIS A 194 1.38 13.44 12.24
N THR A 195 0.48 13.93 11.39
CA THR A 195 -0.97 13.78 11.58
C THR A 195 -1.41 12.33 11.45
N GLU A 196 -0.81 11.59 10.50
CA GLU A 196 -1.14 10.18 10.30
C GLU A 196 -0.65 9.30 11.44
N LEU A 197 0.48 9.67 12.04
CA LEU A 197 0.99 9.00 13.23
C LEU A 197 -0.02 9.04 14.39
N GLU A 198 -0.67 10.18 14.59
CA GLU A 198 -1.71 10.33 15.61
C GLU A 198 -2.92 9.42 15.32
N ALA A 199 -3.35 9.35 14.06
CA ALA A 199 -4.45 8.49 13.64
C ALA A 199 -4.14 6.99 13.87
N VAL A 200 -2.97 6.53 13.46
CA VAL A 200 -2.52 5.14 13.68
C VAL A 200 -2.36 4.82 15.17
N TYR A 201 -1.87 5.78 15.95
CA TYR A 201 -1.75 5.62 17.40
C TYR A 201 -3.13 5.47 18.07
N GLU A 202 -4.12 6.27 17.67
CA GLU A 202 -5.50 6.15 18.18
C GLU A 202 -6.15 4.85 17.72
N GLU A 203 -5.93 4.39 16.50
CA GLU A 203 -6.39 3.10 16.04
C GLU A 203 -5.82 1.96 16.90
N LYS A 204 -4.52 2.03 17.22
CA LYS A 204 -3.89 1.09 18.16
C LYS A 204 -4.57 1.14 19.53
N ASN A 205 -4.83 2.32 20.09
CA ASN A 205 -5.52 2.47 21.37
C ASN A 205 -6.92 1.84 21.32
N MET A 206 -7.70 2.13 20.28
CA MET A 206 -9.02 1.52 20.08
C MET A 206 -8.94 -0.01 19.95
N SER A 207 -7.90 -0.54 19.30
CA SER A 207 -7.72 -2.00 19.18
C SER A 207 -7.51 -2.66 20.53
N LEU A 208 -6.81 -1.99 21.46
CA LEU A 208 -6.54 -2.50 22.81
C LEU A 208 -7.79 -2.53 23.71
N THR A 209 -8.87 -1.84 23.34
CA THR A 209 -10.14 -1.91 24.08
C THR A 209 -11.00 -3.13 23.71
N LYS A 210 -10.67 -3.82 22.59
CA LYS A 210 -11.43 -4.95 22.06
C LYS A 210 -10.94 -6.27 22.68
N ASP A 211 -11.77 -6.95 23.46
CA ASP A 211 -11.38 -8.20 24.15
C ASP A 211 -11.05 -9.33 23.18
N ASN A 212 -11.77 -9.46 22.06
CA ASN A 212 -11.43 -10.44 21.02
C ASN A 212 -10.01 -10.25 20.48
N ARG A 213 -9.54 -9.00 20.33
CA ARG A 213 -8.18 -8.70 19.89
C ARG A 213 -7.15 -9.19 20.91
N LYS A 214 -7.38 -8.92 22.18
CA LYS A 214 -6.49 -9.38 23.26
C LYS A 214 -6.39 -10.89 23.28
N VAL A 215 -7.51 -11.60 23.09
CA VAL A 215 -7.54 -13.06 23.03
C VAL A 215 -6.73 -13.57 21.82
N ILE A 216 -6.93 -12.99 20.64
CA ILE A 216 -6.19 -13.38 19.43
C ILE A 216 -4.69 -13.13 19.63
N ASP A 217 -4.29 -11.97 20.14
CA ASP A 217 -2.87 -11.67 20.37
C ASP A 217 -2.23 -12.65 21.37
N GLN A 218 -2.95 -13.07 22.43
CA GLN A 218 -2.47 -14.09 23.38
C GLN A 218 -2.38 -15.49 22.74
N VAL A 219 -3.36 -15.86 21.92
CA VAL A 219 -3.33 -17.14 21.19
C VAL A 219 -2.14 -17.17 20.22
N MET A 220 -1.93 -16.11 19.48
CA MET A 220 -0.80 -16.01 18.54
C MET A 220 0.54 -16.05 19.27
N ALA A 221 0.68 -15.34 20.38
CA ALA A 221 1.88 -15.39 21.22
C ALA A 221 2.16 -16.79 21.76
N GLY A 222 1.12 -17.54 22.14
CA GLY A 222 1.25 -18.91 22.63
C GLY A 222 1.59 -19.93 21.54
N LEU A 223 1.00 -19.79 20.35
CA LEU A 223 1.22 -20.69 19.21
C LEU A 223 2.54 -20.43 18.49
N PHE A 224 3.00 -19.18 18.46
CA PHE A 224 4.16 -18.73 17.68
C PHE A 224 5.18 -17.94 18.53
N PRO A 225 5.70 -18.49 19.65
CA PRO A 225 6.52 -17.75 20.61
C PRO A 225 7.86 -17.23 20.04
N HIS A 226 8.31 -17.80 18.92
CA HIS A 226 9.59 -17.45 18.27
C HIS A 226 9.41 -16.99 16.81
N HIS A 227 8.19 -16.80 16.36
CA HIS A 227 7.88 -16.37 15.01
C HIS A 227 7.21 -14.97 15.04
N PRO A 228 7.41 -14.10 14.04
CA PRO A 228 6.79 -12.78 13.98
C PRO A 228 5.27 -12.77 14.18
N TYR A 229 4.57 -13.85 13.86
CA TYR A 229 3.12 -13.97 14.13
C TYR A 229 2.76 -13.85 15.62
N GLY A 230 3.63 -14.28 16.51
CA GLY A 230 3.39 -14.21 17.95
C GLY A 230 4.23 -13.16 18.67
N THR A 231 5.33 -12.69 18.07
CA THR A 231 6.23 -11.71 18.68
C THR A 231 5.98 -10.28 18.23
N GLN A 232 5.23 -10.08 17.13
CA GLN A 232 4.89 -8.78 16.58
C GLN A 232 3.38 -8.63 16.43
N THR A 233 2.89 -7.39 16.44
CA THR A 233 1.49 -7.08 16.14
C THR A 233 1.42 -6.22 14.88
N ILE A 234 0.41 -6.43 14.05
CA ILE A 234 0.24 -5.71 12.78
C ILE A 234 0.22 -4.19 12.97
N LEU A 235 -0.44 -3.72 14.04
CA LEU A 235 -0.51 -2.29 14.37
C LEU A 235 0.75 -1.76 15.09
N GLY A 236 1.76 -2.60 15.32
CA GLY A 236 2.93 -2.24 16.09
C GLY A 236 2.67 -2.10 17.59
N THR A 237 3.70 -1.68 18.33
CA THR A 237 3.60 -1.37 19.76
C THR A 237 3.38 0.14 19.95
N GLN A 238 2.78 0.52 21.10
CA GLN A 238 2.64 1.94 21.44
C GLN A 238 3.99 2.63 21.56
N GLU A 239 5.03 1.92 22.01
CA GLU A 239 6.39 2.44 22.13
C GLU A 239 6.99 2.76 20.77
N ASN A 240 6.89 1.84 19.80
CA ASN A 240 7.37 2.04 18.44
C ASN A 240 6.65 3.20 17.75
N LEU A 241 5.34 3.29 17.92
CA LEU A 241 4.54 4.40 17.38
C LEU A 241 4.87 5.75 18.01
N LYS A 242 5.32 5.80 19.27
CA LYS A 242 5.80 7.03 19.91
C LYS A 242 7.19 7.46 19.45
N ASN A 243 7.93 6.58 18.80
CA ASN A 243 9.29 6.84 18.36
C ASN A 243 9.53 6.43 16.90
N PRO A 244 8.76 6.97 15.96
CA PRO A 244 8.74 6.54 14.58
C PRO A 244 9.99 6.94 13.81
N SER A 245 10.27 6.23 12.70
CA SER A 245 11.35 6.55 11.78
C SER A 245 10.83 6.60 10.34
N ILE A 246 10.87 7.78 9.73
CA ILE A 246 10.54 7.97 8.31
C ILE A 246 11.56 7.21 7.45
N THR A 247 12.83 7.25 7.83
CA THR A 247 13.90 6.51 7.14
C THR A 247 13.64 5.00 7.13
N ASN A 248 13.22 4.42 8.26
CA ASN A 248 12.88 2.98 8.30
C ASN A 248 11.68 2.65 7.40
N ILE A 249 10.68 3.53 7.33
CA ILE A 249 9.53 3.36 6.44
C ILE A 249 9.98 3.39 4.98
N LYS A 250 10.83 4.33 4.58
CA LYS A 250 11.41 4.39 3.23
C LYS A 250 12.23 3.14 2.89
N ASN A 251 13.03 2.67 3.84
CA ASN A 251 13.81 1.44 3.68
C ASN A 251 12.90 0.22 3.52
N PHE A 252 11.85 0.12 4.33
CA PHE A 252 10.85 -0.95 4.22
C PHE A 252 10.20 -0.96 2.84
N TYR A 253 9.77 0.19 2.33
CA TYR A 253 9.23 0.31 0.99
C TYR A 253 10.21 -0.11 -0.11
N THR A 254 11.47 0.30 0.01
CA THR A 254 12.49 -0.05 -0.99
C THR A 254 12.82 -1.55 -1.01
N GLN A 255 12.63 -2.22 0.11
CA GLN A 255 12.93 -3.65 0.27
C GLN A 255 11.80 -4.53 -0.29
N TRP A 256 10.56 -4.11 -0.16
CA TRP A 256 9.36 -4.89 -0.46
C TRP A 256 8.53 -4.32 -1.59
#